data_b23a3d8d34d97267c719b67396b41f05
#
_entry.id   b23a3d8d34d97267c719b67396b41f05
#
_cell.length_a   1.000
_cell.length_b   1.000
_cell.length_c   1.000
_cell.angle_alpha   90.00
_cell.angle_beta   90.00
_cell.angle_gamma   90.00
#
_symmetry.space_group_name_H-M   'P 1'
#
loop_
_entity.id
_entity.type
_entity.pdbx_description
1 polymer ?
#
loop_
_entity_poly.entity_id
_entity_poly.type
_entity_poly.pdbx_seq_one_letter_code
_entity_poly.pdbx_strand_id
1 'polypeptide(L)'
;MKLVVDDNLTEFDKHIIKRMGTYPLWNDVHIDLKNEIVTFLLWSADERLNGILKYTWKLDKTKQNCGKYITYGVKGSSKLFGLSYIYDFEDTIFIVEGCMDAISVRIAGYQVLATMSNCVSKDVKKYLHSLPNTIAICEGDKAGLELAKLAKTYLVLEQGQDANSTDIEKLKQILKDKVHEC
;
A
#
# COMPACT_ATOMS: atom_id res chain seq x y z
N MET A 1 19.69 -1.95 -14.40
CA MET A 1 20.51 -2.90 -13.61
C MET A 1 19.78 -4.25 -13.64
N LYS A 2 20.29 -5.24 -14.39
CA LYS A 2 19.71 -6.59 -14.39
C LYS A 2 20.02 -7.21 -13.04
N LEU A 3 18.98 -7.55 -12.28
CA LEU A 3 19.13 -8.35 -11.07
C LEU A 3 19.69 -9.71 -11.45
N VAL A 4 20.80 -10.07 -10.82
CA VAL A 4 21.26 -11.44 -10.78
C VAL A 4 20.23 -12.18 -9.92
N VAL A 5 19.34 -12.93 -10.54
CA VAL A 5 18.45 -13.84 -9.83
C VAL A 5 19.36 -14.95 -9.30
N ASP A 6 19.58 -14.98 -8.00
CA ASP A 6 20.31 -16.05 -7.34
C ASP A 6 19.45 -17.32 -7.42
N ASP A 7 20.02 -18.41 -7.95
CA ASP A 7 19.33 -19.70 -8.09
C ASP A 7 18.91 -20.31 -6.72
N ASN A 8 19.33 -19.69 -5.61
CA ASN A 8 19.04 -20.12 -4.24
C ASN A 8 17.82 -19.46 -3.60
N LEU A 9 17.02 -18.67 -4.36
CA LEU A 9 15.83 -18.01 -3.80
C LEU A 9 14.79 -19.03 -3.34
N THR A 10 14.31 -18.87 -2.10
CA THR A 10 13.20 -19.68 -1.58
C THR A 10 11.90 -19.34 -2.29
N GLU A 11 10.87 -20.16 -2.12
CA GLU A 11 9.53 -19.87 -2.65
C GLU A 11 8.94 -18.59 -2.02
N PHE A 12 9.28 -18.28 -0.77
CA PHE A 12 8.91 -17.04 -0.12
C PHE A 12 9.60 -15.84 -0.79
N ASP A 13 10.91 -15.93 -1.07
CA ASP A 13 11.63 -14.86 -1.76
C ASP A 13 11.02 -14.55 -3.11
N LYS A 14 10.75 -15.57 -3.91
CA LYS A 14 10.09 -15.43 -5.22
C LYS A 14 8.72 -14.77 -5.11
N HIS A 15 7.94 -15.17 -4.08
CA HIS A 15 6.63 -14.59 -3.82
C HIS A 15 6.72 -13.10 -3.45
N ILE A 16 7.66 -12.73 -2.58
CA ILE A 16 7.86 -11.34 -2.16
C ILE A 16 8.36 -10.50 -3.32
N ILE A 17 9.36 -10.98 -4.07
CA ILE A 17 9.88 -10.28 -5.25
C ILE A 17 8.76 -10.04 -6.28
N LYS A 18 7.89 -11.02 -6.51
CA LYS A 18 6.75 -10.87 -7.42
C LYS A 18 5.77 -9.79 -6.96
N ARG A 19 5.53 -9.66 -5.63
CA ARG A 19 4.52 -8.73 -5.09
C ARG A 19 5.06 -7.35 -4.77
N MET A 20 6.34 -7.25 -4.40
CA MET A 20 6.94 -6.04 -3.86
C MET A 20 8.13 -5.55 -4.71
N GLY A 21 8.35 -6.17 -5.86
CA GLY A 21 9.56 -5.93 -6.64
C GLY A 21 10.80 -6.55 -5.96
N THR A 22 11.96 -6.03 -6.27
CA THR A 22 13.18 -6.38 -5.54
C THR A 22 13.07 -5.93 -4.10
N TYR A 23 13.70 -6.65 -3.16
CA TYR A 23 13.67 -6.29 -1.73
C TYR A 23 13.84 -4.77 -1.55
N PRO A 24 12.78 -4.05 -1.26
CA PRO A 24 12.91 -2.62 -1.09
C PRO A 24 13.58 -2.38 0.25
N LEU A 25 14.60 -1.54 0.26
CA LEU A 25 15.12 -0.93 1.49
C LEU A 25 14.07 0.10 1.98
N TRP A 26 12.95 -0.40 2.46
CA TRP A 26 11.86 0.43 2.94
C TRP A 26 11.95 0.47 4.46
N ASN A 27 12.16 1.65 5.02
CA ASN A 27 12.28 1.80 6.47
C ASN A 27 11.04 1.30 7.23
N ASP A 28 9.87 1.33 6.58
CA ASP A 28 8.59 0.92 7.17
C ASP A 28 8.21 -0.55 6.86
N VAL A 29 9.11 -1.31 6.22
CA VAL A 29 8.87 -2.71 5.88
C VAL A 29 10.00 -3.57 6.41
N HIS A 30 9.65 -4.56 7.20
CA HIS A 30 10.58 -5.57 7.72
C HIS A 30 10.20 -6.95 7.18
N ILE A 31 11.17 -7.67 6.62
CA ILE A 31 11.00 -9.01 6.07
C ILE A 31 11.73 -10.00 6.96
N ASP A 32 10.97 -10.87 7.64
CA ASP A 32 11.50 -11.99 8.43
C ASP A 32 11.54 -13.24 7.55
N LEU A 33 12.70 -13.50 6.96
CA LEU A 33 12.90 -14.65 6.07
C LEU A 33 12.73 -15.99 6.78
N LYS A 34 13.11 -16.06 8.06
CA LYS A 34 13.03 -17.30 8.87
C LYS A 34 11.59 -17.71 9.14
N ASN A 35 10.73 -16.76 9.46
CA ASN A 35 9.33 -17.00 9.77
C ASN A 35 8.39 -16.76 8.57
N GLU A 36 8.93 -16.35 7.43
CA GLU A 36 8.19 -16.04 6.20
C GLU A 36 7.08 -14.96 6.45
N ILE A 37 7.43 -13.90 7.17
CA ILE A 37 6.52 -12.81 7.55
C ILE A 37 7.03 -11.48 7.03
N VAL A 38 6.14 -10.67 6.45
CA VAL A 38 6.40 -9.25 6.17
C VAL A 38 5.65 -8.40 7.19
N THR A 39 6.34 -7.45 7.80
CA THR A 39 5.76 -6.50 8.75
C THR A 39 5.83 -5.09 8.19
N PHE A 40 4.70 -4.40 8.16
CA PHE A 40 4.56 -3.01 7.76
C PHE A 40 4.35 -2.15 9.00
N LEU A 41 5.10 -1.07 9.13
CA LEU A 41 4.89 -0.06 10.18
C LEU A 41 3.74 0.86 9.77
N LEU A 42 2.84 1.11 10.69
CA LEU A 42 1.64 1.91 10.46
C LEU A 42 1.66 3.16 11.33
N TRP A 43 1.33 4.30 10.71
CA TRP A 43 1.42 5.62 11.32
C TRP A 43 0.03 6.23 11.56
N SER A 44 -0.08 7.09 12.54
CA SER A 44 -1.22 7.99 12.69
C SER A 44 -1.01 9.27 11.87
N ALA A 45 -2.05 10.04 11.64
CA ALA A 45 -1.98 11.30 10.91
C ALA A 45 -1.09 12.38 11.57
N ASP A 46 -0.75 12.21 12.86
CA ASP A 46 0.21 13.03 13.61
C ASP A 46 1.63 12.43 13.64
N GLU A 47 1.93 11.55 12.67
CA GLU A 47 3.27 10.97 12.42
C GLU A 47 3.82 10.11 13.56
N ARG A 48 2.97 9.53 14.39
CA ARG A 48 3.40 8.61 15.44
C ARG A 48 3.18 7.17 14.99
N LEU A 49 4.11 6.29 15.39
CA LEU A 49 3.93 4.85 15.18
C LEU A 49 2.66 4.40 15.92
N ASN A 50 1.68 3.90 15.16
CA ASN A 50 0.34 3.59 15.64
C ASN A 50 0.01 2.10 15.56
N GLY A 51 0.88 1.32 14.96
CA GLY A 51 0.71 -0.12 14.87
C GLY A 51 1.58 -0.77 13.83
N ILE A 52 1.34 -2.04 13.64
CA ILE A 52 1.97 -2.86 12.60
C ILE A 52 0.92 -3.72 11.90
N LEU A 53 1.15 -4.00 10.63
CA LEU A 53 0.45 -5.04 9.89
C LEU A 53 1.43 -6.17 9.62
N LYS A 54 1.08 -7.38 10.00
CA LYS A 54 1.81 -8.60 9.62
C LYS A 54 1.11 -9.28 8.45
N TYR A 55 1.89 -9.58 7.42
CA TYR A 55 1.47 -10.37 6.27
C TYR A 55 2.16 -11.73 6.33
N THR A 56 1.37 -12.79 6.33
CA THR A 56 1.82 -14.19 6.28
C THR A 56 1.38 -14.80 4.95
N TRP A 57 2.32 -15.21 4.11
CA TRP A 57 1.98 -15.66 2.76
C TRP A 57 1.39 -17.07 2.70
N LYS A 58 1.81 -17.97 3.61
CA LYS A 58 1.22 -19.28 3.79
C LYS A 58 0.38 -19.29 5.06
N LEU A 59 -0.93 -19.49 4.90
CA LEU A 59 -1.83 -19.63 6.05
C LEU A 59 -1.70 -21.06 6.60
N ASP A 60 -1.34 -21.16 7.86
CA ASP A 60 -1.52 -22.40 8.62
C ASP A 60 -3.00 -22.51 9.05
N LYS A 61 -3.79 -23.20 8.23
CA LYS A 61 -5.24 -23.39 8.47
C LYS A 61 -5.55 -24.15 9.75
N THR A 62 -4.55 -24.71 10.43
CA THR A 62 -4.73 -25.43 11.70
C THR A 62 -4.78 -24.48 12.92
N LYS A 63 -4.32 -23.24 12.77
CA LYS A 63 -4.32 -22.24 13.84
C LYS A 63 -5.62 -21.46 13.85
N GLN A 64 -6.29 -21.40 15.01
CA GLN A 64 -7.43 -20.49 15.20
C GLN A 64 -6.96 -19.02 15.05
N ASN A 65 -7.73 -18.21 14.33
CA ASN A 65 -7.47 -16.78 14.08
C ASN A 65 -6.27 -16.45 13.19
N CYS A 66 -5.91 -17.27 12.22
CA CYS A 66 -4.90 -16.90 11.23
C CYS A 66 -5.54 -16.17 10.03
N GLY A 67 -5.45 -14.85 10.02
CA GLY A 67 -5.66 -14.07 8.81
C GLY A 67 -4.35 -13.95 8.02
N LYS A 68 -4.46 -13.84 6.70
CA LYS A 68 -3.31 -13.50 5.83
C LYS A 68 -2.69 -12.16 6.21
N TYR A 69 -3.52 -11.25 6.68
CA TYR A 69 -3.16 -9.94 7.22
C TYR A 69 -3.68 -9.81 8.65
N ILE A 70 -2.79 -9.49 9.60
CA ILE A 70 -3.15 -9.27 11.00
C ILE A 70 -2.60 -7.93 11.43
N THR A 71 -3.51 -7.02 11.83
CA THR A 71 -3.13 -5.68 12.31
C THR A 71 -3.06 -5.67 13.83
N TYR A 72 -1.96 -5.15 14.35
CA TYR A 72 -1.74 -4.85 15.76
C TYR A 72 -1.60 -3.35 15.94
N GLY A 73 -2.14 -2.78 17.00
CA GLY A 73 -2.01 -1.35 17.29
C GLY A 73 -3.16 -0.81 18.12
N VAL A 74 -3.24 0.50 18.25
CA VAL A 74 -4.27 1.17 19.04
C VAL A 74 -5.65 0.87 18.47
N LYS A 75 -6.53 0.34 19.31
CA LYS A 75 -7.90 -0.01 18.93
C LYS A 75 -8.69 1.26 18.59
N GLY A 76 -9.44 1.20 17.49
CA GLY A 76 -10.31 2.31 17.06
C GLY A 76 -9.58 3.50 16.40
N SER A 77 -8.25 3.46 16.28
CA SER A 77 -7.51 4.45 15.51
C SER A 77 -7.31 4.00 14.07
N SER A 78 -7.48 4.90 13.12
CA SER A 78 -7.08 4.68 11.75
C SER A 78 -5.57 4.74 11.60
N LYS A 79 -5.07 4.03 10.62
CA LYS A 79 -3.64 3.84 10.39
C LYS A 79 -3.32 4.13 8.94
N LEU A 80 -2.16 4.75 8.71
CA LEU A 80 -1.62 5.03 7.38
C LEU A 80 -0.33 4.24 7.18
N PHE A 81 -0.11 3.73 5.98
CA PHE A 81 1.19 3.22 5.56
C PHE A 81 1.75 4.13 4.47
N GLY A 82 3.07 4.33 4.49
CA GLY A 82 3.77 5.13 3.48
C GLY A 82 4.01 6.59 3.90
N LEU A 83 3.57 7.02 5.08
CA LEU A 83 3.71 8.41 5.52
C LEU A 83 5.17 8.87 5.60
N SER A 84 6.08 8.02 6.05
CA SER A 84 7.53 8.28 6.10
C SER A 84 8.20 8.43 4.72
N TYR A 85 7.45 8.16 3.65
CA TYR A 85 7.94 8.25 2.26
C TYR A 85 7.35 9.43 1.48
N ILE A 86 6.57 10.27 2.12
CA ILE A 86 6.12 11.53 1.53
C ILE A 86 7.26 12.54 1.70
N TYR A 87 7.85 12.97 0.60
CA TYR A 87 8.97 13.90 0.56
C TYR A 87 8.59 15.26 -0.01
N ASP A 88 7.47 15.35 -0.72
CA ASP A 88 6.92 16.60 -1.25
C ASP A 88 5.40 16.58 -1.15
N PHE A 89 4.84 17.39 -0.25
CA PHE A 89 3.40 17.47 -0.02
C PHE A 89 2.66 18.29 -1.09
N GLU A 90 3.39 19.05 -1.90
CA GLU A 90 2.81 19.81 -3.02
C GLU A 90 2.70 18.97 -4.31
N ASP A 91 3.46 17.87 -4.40
CA ASP A 91 3.36 16.92 -5.50
C ASP A 91 2.13 16.01 -5.34
N THR A 92 1.80 15.29 -6.41
CA THR A 92 0.69 14.34 -6.41
C THR A 92 0.94 13.17 -5.46
N ILE A 93 0.02 12.93 -4.53
CA ILE A 93 0.03 11.79 -3.63
C ILE A 93 -1.13 10.86 -3.97
N PHE A 94 -0.82 9.62 -4.32
CA PHE A 94 -1.84 8.61 -4.55
C PHE A 94 -2.37 8.04 -3.23
N ILE A 95 -3.66 7.74 -3.18
CA ILE A 95 -4.32 7.12 -2.03
C ILE A 95 -4.81 5.75 -2.46
N VAL A 96 -4.41 4.71 -1.72
CA VAL A 96 -4.81 3.32 -1.94
C VAL A 96 -5.35 2.69 -0.66
N GLU A 97 -5.97 1.52 -0.75
CA GLU A 97 -6.46 0.83 0.45
C GLU A 97 -5.36 0.03 1.14
N GLY A 98 -4.58 -0.75 0.42
CA GLY A 98 -3.65 -1.75 0.96
C GLY A 98 -2.17 -1.38 0.90
N CYS A 99 -1.36 -1.94 1.82
CA CYS A 99 0.10 -1.76 1.80
C CYS A 99 0.75 -2.30 0.52
N MET A 100 0.23 -3.41 -0.03
CA MET A 100 0.80 -3.99 -1.25
C MET A 100 0.55 -3.12 -2.47
N ASP A 101 -0.62 -2.46 -2.53
CA ASP A 101 -0.94 -1.48 -3.57
C ASP A 101 -0.03 -0.27 -3.50
N ALA A 102 0.19 0.24 -2.27
CA ALA A 102 1.10 1.34 -2.04
C ALA A 102 2.53 1.01 -2.51
N ILE A 103 3.00 -0.21 -2.28
CA ILE A 103 4.31 -0.65 -2.77
C ILE A 103 4.36 -0.60 -4.30
N SER A 104 3.34 -1.08 -4.99
CA SER A 104 3.29 -1.07 -6.47
C SER A 104 3.30 0.35 -7.03
N VAL A 105 2.50 1.25 -6.46
CA VAL A 105 2.47 2.67 -6.84
C VAL A 105 3.83 3.33 -6.63
N ARG A 106 4.50 3.01 -5.52
CA ARG A 106 5.84 3.53 -5.25
C ARG A 106 6.90 2.97 -6.19
N ILE A 107 6.85 1.69 -6.54
CA ILE A 107 7.71 1.09 -7.59
C ILE A 107 7.48 1.77 -8.93
N ALA A 108 6.24 2.19 -9.20
CA ALA A 108 5.90 2.98 -10.38
C ALA A 108 6.49 4.41 -10.35
N GLY A 109 7.06 4.85 -9.21
CA GLY A 109 7.78 6.12 -9.07
C GLY A 109 6.97 7.26 -8.45
N TYR A 110 5.82 6.96 -7.83
CA TYR A 110 4.92 7.97 -7.25
C TYR A 110 4.86 7.92 -5.73
N GLN A 111 4.54 9.06 -5.12
CA GLN A 111 4.21 9.15 -3.70
C GLN A 111 2.84 8.53 -3.43
N VAL A 112 2.70 7.83 -2.31
CA VAL A 112 1.47 7.11 -2.01
C VAL A 112 1.26 6.91 -0.52
N LEU A 113 -0.01 6.95 -0.11
CA LEU A 113 -0.48 6.58 1.23
C LEU A 113 -1.51 5.46 1.13
N ALA A 114 -1.35 4.41 1.94
CA ALA A 114 -2.39 3.41 2.13
C ALA A 114 -3.18 3.69 3.41
N THR A 115 -4.50 3.65 3.31
CA THR A 115 -5.42 3.96 4.41
C THR A 115 -5.73 2.76 5.30
N MET A 116 -5.33 1.55 4.89
CA MET A 116 -5.58 0.27 5.57
C MET A 116 -7.07 -0.09 5.70
N SER A 117 -7.95 0.73 5.18
CA SER A 117 -9.41 0.57 5.16
C SER A 117 -10.04 1.68 4.33
N ASN A 118 -11.14 1.42 3.69
CA ASN A 118 -12.01 2.44 3.07
C ASN A 118 -12.82 3.25 4.10
N CYS A 119 -12.87 2.78 5.35
CA CYS A 119 -13.56 3.46 6.47
C CYS A 119 -12.52 3.99 7.46
N VAL A 120 -12.06 5.22 7.23
CA VAL A 120 -11.03 5.88 8.04
C VAL A 120 -11.62 6.77 9.14
N SER A 121 -10.83 7.03 10.19
CA SER A 121 -11.21 7.97 11.26
C SER A 121 -11.35 9.41 10.74
N LYS A 122 -12.03 10.25 11.51
CA LYS A 122 -12.20 11.68 11.17
C LYS A 122 -10.85 12.39 11.03
N ASP A 123 -9.86 12.04 11.86
CA ASP A 123 -8.54 12.68 11.85
C ASP A 123 -7.78 12.34 10.56
N VAL A 124 -7.77 11.06 10.14
CA VAL A 124 -7.15 10.65 8.87
C VAL A 124 -7.90 11.28 7.69
N LYS A 125 -9.23 11.33 7.73
CA LYS A 125 -10.01 12.00 6.69
C LYS A 125 -9.65 13.49 6.58
N LYS A 126 -9.56 14.19 7.72
CA LYS A 126 -9.16 15.60 7.76
C LYS A 126 -7.75 15.79 7.21
N TYR A 127 -6.81 14.91 7.60
CA TYR A 127 -5.44 14.92 7.11
C TYR A 127 -5.39 14.75 5.58
N LEU A 128 -6.02 13.72 5.03
CA LEU A 128 -6.03 13.48 3.58
C LEU A 128 -6.66 14.63 2.80
N HIS A 129 -7.75 15.22 3.32
CA HIS A 129 -8.39 16.38 2.69
C HIS A 129 -7.56 17.66 2.77
N SER A 130 -6.60 17.77 3.69
CA SER A 130 -5.68 18.91 3.78
C SER A 130 -4.54 18.84 2.76
N LEU A 131 -4.26 17.67 2.19
CA LEU A 131 -3.28 17.51 1.13
C LEU A 131 -3.78 18.18 -0.16
N PRO A 132 -2.94 18.97 -0.86
CA PRO A 132 -3.39 19.75 -2.01
C PRO A 132 -3.74 18.87 -3.22
N ASN A 133 -2.89 17.90 -3.53
CA ASN A 133 -2.96 17.09 -4.75
C ASN A 133 -3.07 15.59 -4.40
N THR A 134 -4.28 15.06 -4.38
CA THR A 134 -4.49 13.64 -4.05
C THR A 134 -5.34 12.94 -5.10
N ILE A 135 -4.95 11.71 -5.46
CA ILE A 135 -5.65 10.85 -6.41
C ILE A 135 -5.91 9.49 -5.78
N ALA A 136 -7.16 9.11 -5.58
CA ALA A 136 -7.49 7.77 -5.11
C ALA A 136 -7.41 6.76 -6.26
N ILE A 137 -6.79 5.60 -6.02
CA ILE A 137 -6.82 4.45 -6.93
C ILE A 137 -7.89 3.50 -6.41
N CYS A 138 -8.98 3.39 -7.15
CA CYS A 138 -10.17 2.66 -6.75
C CYS A 138 -10.29 1.35 -7.53
N GLU A 139 -10.69 0.30 -6.83
CA GLU A 139 -11.28 -0.86 -7.48
C GLU A 139 -12.70 -0.53 -7.95
N GLY A 140 -13.20 -1.20 -8.99
CA GLY A 140 -14.50 -0.93 -9.60
C GLY A 140 -15.70 -1.40 -8.77
N ASP A 141 -15.63 -1.28 -7.43
CA ASP A 141 -16.66 -1.71 -6.49
C ASP A 141 -17.11 -0.60 -5.52
N LYS A 142 -18.01 -0.94 -4.59
CA LYS A 142 -18.50 0.02 -3.58
C LYS A 142 -17.41 0.50 -2.62
N ALA A 143 -16.43 -0.35 -2.30
CA ALA A 143 -15.33 -0.01 -1.41
C ALA A 143 -14.42 1.05 -2.06
N GLY A 144 -14.13 0.89 -3.35
CA GLY A 144 -13.39 1.88 -4.13
C GLY A 144 -14.08 3.24 -4.18
N LEU A 145 -15.42 3.28 -4.26
CA LEU A 145 -16.16 4.55 -4.22
C LEU A 145 -16.05 5.27 -2.87
N GLU A 146 -15.94 4.55 -1.75
CA GLU A 146 -15.68 5.17 -0.45
C GLU A 146 -14.24 5.71 -0.37
N LEU A 147 -13.27 5.00 -0.95
CA LEU A 147 -11.88 5.48 -1.05
C LEU A 147 -11.79 6.77 -1.90
N ALA A 148 -12.53 6.85 -3.01
CA ALA A 148 -12.59 8.04 -3.87
C ALA A 148 -12.96 9.31 -3.10
N LYS A 149 -13.80 9.22 -2.06
CA LYS A 149 -14.21 10.36 -1.24
C LYS A 149 -13.09 10.92 -0.34
N LEU A 150 -11.97 10.21 -0.24
CA LEU A 150 -10.82 10.62 0.59
C LEU A 150 -9.80 11.47 -0.18
N ALA A 151 -9.93 11.59 -1.48
CA ALA A 151 -9.00 12.30 -2.36
C ALA A 151 -9.69 13.44 -3.13
N LYS A 152 -8.89 14.30 -3.78
CA LYS A 152 -9.40 15.40 -4.63
C LYS A 152 -9.99 14.86 -5.94
N THR A 153 -9.37 13.84 -6.49
CA THR A 153 -9.85 13.12 -7.68
C THR A 153 -9.56 11.62 -7.55
N TYR A 154 -10.00 10.84 -8.50
CA TYR A 154 -9.79 9.40 -8.48
C TYR A 154 -9.60 8.82 -9.87
N LEU A 155 -9.03 7.64 -9.92
CA LEU A 155 -9.03 6.75 -11.09
C LEU A 155 -9.65 5.40 -10.67
N VAL A 156 -10.23 4.70 -11.63
CA VAL A 156 -10.80 3.36 -11.41
C VAL A 156 -10.01 2.39 -12.28
N LEU A 157 -9.45 1.36 -11.66
CA LEU A 157 -8.81 0.26 -12.39
C LEU A 157 -9.85 -0.66 -13.00
N GLU A 158 -9.43 -1.51 -13.94
CA GLU A 158 -10.30 -2.51 -14.53
C GLU A 158 -10.90 -3.42 -13.45
N GLN A 159 -12.13 -3.87 -13.68
CA GLN A 159 -12.84 -4.71 -12.72
C GLN A 159 -12.02 -5.94 -12.30
N GLY A 160 -11.86 -6.15 -11.00
CA GLY A 160 -11.09 -7.25 -10.42
C GLY A 160 -9.57 -7.04 -10.43
N GLN A 161 -9.11 -5.83 -10.78
CA GLN A 161 -7.69 -5.45 -10.65
C GLN A 161 -7.51 -4.47 -9.49
N ASP A 162 -6.45 -4.66 -8.73
CA ASP A 162 -5.86 -3.72 -7.79
C ASP A 162 -4.50 -3.23 -8.31
N ALA A 163 -3.90 -2.25 -7.66
CA ALA A 163 -2.60 -1.72 -8.08
C ALA A 163 -1.48 -2.76 -8.01
N ASN A 164 -1.56 -3.72 -7.07
CA ASN A 164 -0.55 -4.75 -6.90
C ASN A 164 -0.69 -5.91 -7.91
N SER A 165 -1.88 -6.15 -8.45
CA SER A 165 -2.13 -7.16 -9.48
C SER A 165 -1.95 -6.63 -10.90
N THR A 166 -1.97 -5.31 -11.09
CA THR A 166 -1.73 -4.67 -12.38
C THR A 166 -0.25 -4.77 -12.76
N ASP A 167 0.02 -5.08 -14.03
CA ASP A 167 1.40 -5.05 -14.56
C ASP A 167 2.06 -3.69 -14.30
N ILE A 168 3.31 -3.69 -13.86
CA ILE A 168 3.98 -2.48 -13.38
C ILE A 168 4.15 -1.41 -14.45
N GLU A 169 4.42 -1.79 -15.69
CA GLU A 169 4.58 -0.83 -16.79
C GLU A 169 3.21 -0.27 -17.22
N LYS A 170 2.16 -1.11 -17.20
CA LYS A 170 0.78 -0.66 -17.40
C LYS A 170 0.37 0.30 -16.28
N LEU A 171 0.67 -0.04 -15.01
CA LEU A 171 0.38 0.83 -13.88
C LEU A 171 1.07 2.19 -14.02
N LYS A 172 2.37 2.22 -14.33
CA LYS A 172 3.12 3.46 -14.57
C LYS A 172 2.46 4.34 -15.62
N GLN A 173 2.01 3.75 -16.73
CA GLN A 173 1.36 4.51 -17.79
C GLN A 173 0.03 5.10 -17.31
N ILE A 174 -0.82 4.29 -16.67
CA ILE A 174 -2.10 4.75 -16.12
C ILE A 174 -1.91 5.91 -15.14
N LEU A 175 -0.95 5.79 -14.21
CA LEU A 175 -0.69 6.82 -13.20
C LEU A 175 -0.16 8.11 -13.84
N LYS A 176 0.76 7.97 -14.82
CA LYS A 176 1.30 9.10 -15.57
C LYS A 176 0.21 9.86 -16.30
N ASP A 177 -0.65 9.15 -17.02
CA ASP A 177 -1.74 9.78 -17.79
C ASP A 177 -2.69 10.50 -16.82
N LYS A 178 -3.01 9.90 -15.67
CA LYS A 178 -3.89 10.51 -14.67
C LYS A 178 -3.32 11.78 -14.04
N VAL A 179 -2.02 11.81 -13.75
CA VAL A 179 -1.35 13.03 -13.23
C VAL A 179 -1.39 14.16 -14.26
N HIS A 180 -1.28 13.86 -15.56
CA HIS A 180 -1.35 14.88 -16.62
C HIS A 180 -2.77 15.40 -16.91
N GLU A 181 -3.82 14.70 -16.45
CA GLU A 181 -5.22 15.14 -16.56
C GLU A 181 -5.63 16.14 -15.46
N CYS A 182 -4.89 16.20 -14.35
CA CYS A 182 -5.18 17.03 -13.19
C CYS A 182 -4.42 18.35 -13.21
#